data_fa82bf402ca64a083709d36e6383ae05
#
_entry.id   fa82bf402ca64a083709d36e6383ae05
#
_cell.length_a   1.000
_cell.length_b   1.000
_cell.length_c   1.000
_cell.angle_alpha   90.00
_cell.angle_beta   90.00
_cell.angle_gamma   90.00
#
_symmetry.space_group_name_H-M   'P 1'
#
loop_
_entity.id
_entity.type
_entity.pdbx_description
1 polymer ?
#
loop_
_entity_poly.entity_id
_entity_poly.type
_entity_poly.pdbx_seq_one_letter_code
_entity_poly.pdbx_strand_id
1 'polypeptide(L)'
;MNKLIDILLSSKGAVPFIACAVLFVVITFLNPTHTTVECVSRDQYCVITSKFLGFNETNNTLKSESISKTTVSEYYKREYSVSHGKKKRHNYQRYKLYAVDSSGNSSLLMENISTKYKAEELGADLLTCINAQNYPCKISK
;
A
#
# COMPACT_ATOMS: atom_id res chain seq x y z
N MET A 1 -11.47 -32.74 -24.61
CA MET A 1 -11.09 -31.78 -23.56
C MET A 1 -10.69 -32.47 -22.25
N ASN A 2 -11.17 -33.66 -21.94
CA ASN A 2 -10.89 -34.37 -20.68
C ASN A 2 -9.48 -35.01 -20.57
N LYS A 3 -8.84 -35.37 -21.71
CA LYS A 3 -7.51 -36.00 -21.69
C LYS A 3 -6.36 -35.11 -21.21
N LEU A 4 -6.48 -33.80 -21.37
CA LEU A 4 -5.45 -32.85 -20.94
C LEU A 4 -5.47 -32.63 -19.42
N ILE A 5 -6.63 -32.72 -18.83
CA ILE A 5 -6.84 -32.60 -17.37
C ILE A 5 -6.33 -33.86 -16.67
N ASP A 6 -6.52 -35.04 -17.26
CA ASP A 6 -6.04 -36.31 -16.71
C ASP A 6 -4.51 -36.41 -16.74
N ILE A 7 -3.83 -35.84 -17.76
CA ILE A 7 -2.38 -35.80 -17.84
C ILE A 7 -1.80 -34.85 -16.78
N LEU A 8 -2.45 -33.74 -16.48
CA LEU A 8 -2.04 -32.79 -15.44
C LEU A 8 -2.23 -33.34 -14.02
N LEU A 9 -3.26 -34.16 -13.81
CA LEU A 9 -3.56 -34.76 -12.49
C LEU A 9 -2.77 -36.06 -12.22
N SER A 10 -2.29 -36.76 -13.26
CA SER A 10 -1.59 -38.03 -13.10
C SER A 10 -0.10 -37.88 -12.80
N SER A 11 0.49 -36.67 -12.97
CA SER A 11 1.90 -36.47 -12.66
C SER A 11 2.05 -36.06 -11.20
N LYS A 12 2.70 -36.91 -10.40
CA LYS A 12 3.09 -36.63 -9.00
C LYS A 12 3.88 -35.32 -8.82
N GLY A 13 4.25 -34.65 -9.92
CA GLY A 13 4.92 -33.35 -9.94
C GLY A 13 4.01 -32.14 -10.20
N ALA A 14 2.75 -32.32 -10.66
CA ALA A 14 1.88 -31.20 -11.00
C ALA A 14 1.25 -30.51 -9.78
N VAL A 15 1.00 -31.26 -8.71
CA VAL A 15 0.42 -30.72 -7.47
C VAL A 15 1.28 -29.63 -6.85
N PRO A 16 2.61 -29.78 -6.69
CA PRO A 16 3.43 -28.70 -6.16
C PRO A 16 3.51 -27.47 -7.10
N PHE A 17 3.46 -27.67 -8.42
CA PHE A 17 3.45 -26.56 -9.38
C PHE A 17 2.17 -25.74 -9.31
N ILE A 18 1.01 -26.39 -9.21
CA ILE A 18 -0.28 -25.73 -9.07
C ILE A 18 -0.36 -24.99 -7.72
N ALA A 19 0.10 -25.62 -6.64
CA ALA A 19 0.16 -25.00 -5.32
C ALA A 19 1.10 -23.77 -5.31
N CYS A 20 2.27 -23.85 -5.95
CA CYS A 20 3.18 -22.72 -6.09
C CYS A 20 2.59 -21.59 -6.95
N ALA A 21 1.90 -21.90 -8.04
CA ALA A 21 1.25 -20.92 -8.90
C ALA A 21 0.11 -20.21 -8.16
N VAL A 22 -0.72 -20.94 -7.42
CA VAL A 22 -1.78 -20.36 -6.59
C VAL A 22 -1.22 -19.49 -5.47
N LEU A 23 -0.17 -19.95 -4.79
CA LEU A 23 0.53 -19.15 -3.76
C LEU A 23 1.14 -17.87 -4.34
N PHE A 24 1.75 -17.95 -5.51
CA PHE A 24 2.34 -16.79 -6.20
C PHE A 24 1.26 -15.78 -6.58
N VAL A 25 0.13 -16.24 -7.11
CA VAL A 25 -1.04 -15.41 -7.42
C VAL A 25 -1.56 -14.74 -6.14
N VAL A 26 -1.77 -15.49 -5.06
CA VAL A 26 -2.27 -14.95 -3.78
C VAL A 26 -1.31 -13.89 -3.21
N ILE A 27 0.01 -14.14 -3.23
CA ILE A 27 1.00 -13.19 -2.71
C ILE A 27 1.03 -11.90 -3.55
N THR A 28 0.95 -12.01 -4.89
CA THR A 28 0.92 -10.84 -5.77
C THR A 28 -0.38 -10.05 -5.64
N PHE A 29 -1.51 -10.70 -5.34
CA PHE A 29 -2.79 -10.03 -5.10
C PHE A 29 -2.86 -9.31 -3.73
N LEU A 30 -2.09 -9.73 -2.73
CA LEU A 30 -2.13 -9.16 -1.38
C LEU A 30 -1.22 -7.93 -1.17
N ASN A 31 -0.33 -7.62 -2.11
CA ASN A 31 0.53 -6.46 -2.00
C ASN A 31 0.01 -5.29 -2.87
N PRO A 32 -0.36 -4.16 -2.27
CA PRO A 32 -0.77 -2.99 -3.03
C PRO A 32 0.42 -2.48 -3.87
N THR A 33 0.20 -2.36 -5.16
CA THR A 33 1.22 -1.88 -6.10
C THR A 33 1.27 -0.36 -6.17
N HIS A 34 0.18 0.29 -5.79
CA HIS A 34 0.06 1.74 -5.86
C HIS A 34 -0.97 2.25 -4.84
N THR A 35 -0.64 3.31 -4.13
CA THR A 35 -1.55 3.96 -3.19
C THR A 35 -1.67 5.43 -3.55
N THR A 36 -2.89 5.90 -3.68
CA THR A 36 -3.21 7.30 -3.96
C THR A 36 -4.08 7.85 -2.84
N VAL A 37 -3.79 9.06 -2.37
CA VAL A 37 -4.65 9.84 -1.47
C VAL A 37 -5.16 11.03 -2.26
N GLU A 38 -6.47 11.23 -2.27
CA GLU A 38 -7.12 12.32 -2.99
C GLU A 38 -8.13 13.01 -2.09
N CYS A 39 -7.99 14.33 -1.95
CA CYS A 39 -8.93 15.20 -1.26
C CYS A 39 -9.61 16.06 -2.32
N VAL A 40 -10.88 15.80 -2.61
CA VAL A 40 -11.61 16.41 -3.73
C VAL A 40 -12.02 17.85 -3.42
N SER A 41 -12.43 18.12 -2.17
CA SER A 41 -12.83 19.44 -1.72
C SER A 41 -12.56 19.63 -0.23
N ARG A 42 -12.71 20.86 0.26
CA ARG A 42 -12.41 21.25 1.64
C ARG A 42 -13.25 20.51 2.69
N ASP A 43 -14.53 20.36 2.43
CA ASP A 43 -15.54 19.84 3.34
C ASP A 43 -15.73 18.32 3.22
N GLN A 44 -15.08 17.68 2.24
CA GLN A 44 -15.17 16.25 2.00
C GLN A 44 -14.02 15.47 2.65
N TYR A 45 -14.27 14.18 2.86
CA TYR A 45 -13.24 13.26 3.31
C TYR A 45 -12.20 13.03 2.22
N CYS A 46 -10.95 12.96 2.62
CA CYS A 46 -9.90 12.46 1.75
C CYS A 46 -10.06 10.95 1.56
N VAL A 47 -9.92 10.49 0.34
CA VAL A 47 -10.09 9.09 -0.04
C VAL A 47 -8.74 8.47 -0.32
N ILE A 48 -8.45 7.34 0.31
CA ILE A 48 -7.28 6.52 0.00
C ILE A 48 -7.72 5.43 -0.95
N THR A 49 -7.08 5.35 -2.10
CA THR A 49 -7.27 4.27 -3.06
C THR A 49 -6.00 3.43 -3.14
N SER A 50 -6.09 2.17 -2.74
CA SER A 50 -5.00 1.20 -2.88
C SER A 50 -5.31 0.27 -4.05
N LYS A 51 -4.40 0.23 -5.01
CA LYS A 51 -4.52 -0.64 -6.18
C LYS A 51 -3.77 -1.94 -5.92
N PHE A 52 -4.51 -3.03 -5.90
CA PHE A 52 -4.00 -4.39 -6.05
C PHE A 52 -4.17 -4.80 -7.50
N LEU A 53 -3.48 -5.75 -8.02
CA LEU A 53 -3.56 -6.26 -9.40
C LEU A 53 -5.02 -6.36 -9.91
N GLY A 54 -5.51 -5.27 -10.51
CA GLY A 54 -6.86 -5.16 -11.09
C GLY A 54 -8.00 -4.85 -10.13
N PHE A 55 -7.76 -4.74 -8.82
CA PHE A 55 -8.75 -4.37 -7.82
C PHE A 55 -8.36 -3.05 -7.14
N ASN A 56 -9.36 -2.22 -6.86
CA ASN A 56 -9.18 -0.99 -6.10
C ASN A 56 -9.92 -1.15 -4.75
N GLU A 57 -9.21 -0.90 -3.67
CA GLU A 57 -9.80 -0.72 -2.35
C GLU A 57 -9.78 0.77 -2.01
N THR A 58 -10.92 1.29 -1.58
CA THR A 58 -11.06 2.70 -1.20
C THR A 58 -11.48 2.82 0.25
N ASN A 59 -10.78 3.67 1.00
CA ASN A 59 -11.08 3.98 2.39
C ASN A 59 -11.16 5.49 2.58
N ASN A 60 -12.14 5.95 3.36
CA ASN A 60 -12.23 7.34 3.76
C ASN A 60 -11.30 7.60 4.94
N THR A 61 -10.75 8.80 4.99
CA THR A 61 -9.89 9.26 6.07
C THR A 61 -10.54 10.40 6.85
N LEU A 62 -9.75 11.40 7.23
CA LEU A 62 -10.22 12.64 7.84
C LEU A 62 -10.80 13.56 6.78
N LYS A 63 -11.70 14.47 7.18
CA LYS A 63 -12.11 15.57 6.33
C LYS A 63 -10.90 16.45 6.00
N SER A 64 -10.82 16.91 4.76
CA SER A 64 -9.71 17.71 4.30
C SER A 64 -9.48 18.95 5.18
N GLU A 65 -10.56 19.67 5.55
CA GLU A 65 -10.50 20.86 6.42
C GLU A 65 -10.01 20.58 7.84
N SER A 66 -10.13 19.34 8.33
CA SER A 66 -9.71 18.97 9.68
C SER A 66 -8.23 18.60 9.78
N ILE A 67 -7.56 18.36 8.64
CA ILE A 67 -6.15 17.99 8.63
C ILE A 67 -5.30 19.21 8.98
N SER A 68 -4.67 19.15 10.15
CA SER A 68 -3.81 20.24 10.66
C SER A 68 -2.34 20.02 10.38
N LYS A 69 -1.90 18.78 10.36
CA LYS A 69 -0.51 18.40 10.10
C LYS A 69 -0.40 16.97 9.58
N THR A 70 0.76 16.65 9.03
CA THR A 70 1.15 15.29 8.71
C THR A 70 2.29 14.83 9.61
N THR A 71 2.35 13.54 9.91
CA THR A 71 3.40 12.93 10.71
C THR A 71 3.90 11.67 10.04
N VAL A 72 5.21 11.41 10.21
CA VAL A 72 5.87 10.24 9.65
C VAL A 72 6.31 9.34 10.79
N SER A 73 5.96 8.07 10.71
CA SER A 73 6.38 7.03 11.65
C SER A 73 7.25 6.01 10.93
N GLU A 74 8.32 5.62 11.59
CA GLU A 74 9.25 4.60 11.12
C GLU A 74 8.83 3.22 11.60
N TYR A 75 9.02 2.20 10.77
CA TYR A 75 8.90 0.80 11.15
C TYR A 75 9.83 -0.10 10.35
N TYR A 76 10.09 -1.31 10.87
CA TYR A 76 10.92 -2.30 10.20
C TYR A 76 10.07 -3.39 9.58
N LYS A 77 10.12 -3.50 8.25
CA LYS A 77 9.52 -4.59 7.50
C LYS A 77 10.51 -5.75 7.40
N ARG A 78 10.08 -6.93 7.82
CA ARG A 78 10.86 -8.16 7.70
C ARG A 78 10.53 -8.87 6.41
N GLU A 79 11.54 -9.15 5.62
CA GLU A 79 11.40 -9.97 4.43
C GLU A 79 12.37 -11.15 4.49
N TYR A 80 11.92 -12.28 3.98
CA TYR A 80 12.73 -13.48 3.91
C TYR A 80 13.05 -13.77 2.45
N SER A 81 14.33 -13.89 2.13
CA SER A 81 14.78 -14.39 0.83
C SER A 81 15.35 -15.79 0.98
N VAL A 82 15.09 -16.65 0.00
CA VAL A 82 15.69 -17.98 -0.07
C VAL A 82 16.72 -17.96 -1.18
N SER A 83 18.00 -18.12 -0.82
CA SER A 83 19.10 -18.24 -1.77
C SER A 83 19.91 -19.48 -1.44
N HIS A 84 20.10 -20.37 -2.42
CA HIS A 84 20.84 -21.62 -2.26
C HIS A 84 20.36 -22.50 -1.08
N GLY A 85 19.04 -22.59 -0.88
CA GLY A 85 18.43 -23.37 0.21
C GLY A 85 18.55 -22.75 1.60
N LYS A 86 19.20 -21.60 1.75
CA LYS A 86 19.33 -20.89 3.03
C LYS A 86 18.35 -19.73 3.08
N LYS A 87 17.52 -19.69 4.14
CA LYS A 87 16.66 -18.54 4.44
C LYS A 87 17.53 -17.41 5.00
N LYS A 88 17.59 -16.28 4.28
CA LYS A 88 18.16 -15.03 4.79
C LYS A 88 17.04 -14.10 5.20
N ARG A 89 17.16 -13.53 6.38
CA ARG A 89 16.25 -12.52 6.91
C ARG A 89 16.83 -11.14 6.61
N HIS A 90 16.02 -10.29 5.99
CA HIS A 90 16.34 -8.89 5.75
C HIS A 90 15.34 -8.01 6.50
N ASN A 91 15.85 -7.00 7.20
CA ASN A 91 15.02 -5.96 7.83
C ASN A 91 15.16 -4.69 6.99
N TYR A 92 14.06 -4.25 6.41
CA TYR A 92 14.02 -2.98 5.67
C TYR A 92 13.33 -1.94 6.52
N GLN A 93 13.97 -0.79 6.68
CA GLN A 93 13.37 0.38 7.24
C GLN A 93 12.34 0.94 6.27
N ARG A 94 11.13 1.22 6.77
CA ARG A 94 10.00 1.74 6.01
C ARG A 94 9.29 2.80 6.82
N TYR A 95 8.51 3.62 6.14
CA TYR A 95 7.84 4.77 6.73
C TYR A 95 6.35 4.73 6.44
N LYS A 96 5.58 5.22 7.42
CA LYS A 96 4.13 5.43 7.34
C LYS A 96 3.86 6.91 7.42
N LEU A 97 2.96 7.40 6.58
CA LEU A 97 2.48 8.79 6.58
C LEU A 97 1.08 8.84 7.18
N TYR A 98 0.89 9.70 8.16
CA TYR A 98 -0.39 9.93 8.82
C TYR A 98 -0.82 11.39 8.63
N ALA A 99 -2.14 11.60 8.47
CA ALA A 99 -2.77 12.89 8.70
C ALA A 99 -3.20 12.98 10.16
N VAL A 100 -3.07 14.16 10.75
CA VAL A 100 -3.47 14.44 12.13
C VAL A 100 -4.43 15.63 12.12
N ASP A 101 -5.55 15.50 12.81
CA ASP A 101 -6.51 16.59 12.98
C ASP A 101 -6.13 17.54 14.12
N SER A 102 -6.90 18.62 14.29
CA SER A 102 -6.71 19.59 15.38
C SER A 102 -6.93 19.00 16.77
N SER A 103 -7.66 17.89 16.88
CA SER A 103 -7.92 17.17 18.13
C SER A 103 -6.84 16.14 18.47
N GLY A 104 -5.87 15.94 17.57
CA GLY A 104 -4.80 14.96 17.72
C GLY A 104 -5.12 13.56 17.23
N ASN A 105 -6.30 13.32 16.66
CA ASN A 105 -6.60 12.03 16.04
C ASN A 105 -5.76 11.85 14.78
N SER A 106 -5.21 10.66 14.59
CA SER A 106 -4.39 10.34 13.43
C SER A 106 -5.04 9.30 12.54
N SER A 107 -4.95 9.50 11.24
CA SER A 107 -5.40 8.56 10.22
C SER A 107 -4.25 8.20 9.30
N LEU A 108 -4.05 6.90 9.06
CA LEU A 108 -3.01 6.41 8.15
C LEU A 108 -3.38 6.80 6.71
N LEU A 109 -2.48 7.51 6.04
CA LEU A 109 -2.61 7.87 4.62
C LEU A 109 -1.91 6.88 3.71
N MET A 110 -0.66 6.57 4.02
CA MET A 110 0.18 5.68 3.23
C MET A 110 1.14 4.90 4.12
N GLU A 111 1.46 3.68 3.70
CA GLU A 111 2.48 2.85 4.34
C GLU A 111 3.50 2.33 3.33
N ASN A 112 4.54 1.68 3.83
CA ASN A 112 5.60 1.07 3.01
C ASN A 112 6.33 2.07 2.10
N ILE A 113 6.55 3.30 2.59
CA ILE A 113 7.35 4.32 1.90
C ILE A 113 8.83 4.01 2.14
N SER A 114 9.65 4.12 1.09
CA SER A 114 11.04 3.65 1.11
C SER A 114 11.98 4.53 1.94
N THR A 115 11.74 5.84 1.99
CA THR A 115 12.59 6.80 2.68
C THR A 115 11.78 7.79 3.51
N LYS A 116 12.38 8.29 4.60
CA LYS A 116 11.78 9.33 5.44
C LYS A 116 11.52 10.60 4.63
N TYR A 117 12.52 11.02 3.84
CA TYR A 117 12.41 12.19 2.98
C TYR A 117 11.19 12.14 2.05
N LYS A 118 10.97 10.98 1.39
CA LYS A 118 9.81 10.82 0.50
C LYS A 118 8.48 10.88 1.25
N ALA A 119 8.43 10.35 2.48
CA ALA A 119 7.23 10.43 3.30
C ALA A 119 6.94 11.86 3.76
N GLU A 120 7.97 12.61 4.15
CA GLU A 120 7.85 14.02 4.54
C GLU A 120 7.47 14.91 3.34
N GLU A 121 8.05 14.68 2.17
CA GLU A 121 7.72 15.36 0.92
C GLU A 121 6.23 15.18 0.55
N LEU A 122 5.75 13.94 0.53
CA LEU A 122 4.33 13.65 0.26
C LEU A 122 3.39 14.33 1.26
N GLY A 123 3.76 14.34 2.54
CA GLY A 123 3.00 15.03 3.59
C GLY A 123 2.97 16.54 3.40
N ALA A 124 4.10 17.14 3.05
CA ALA A 124 4.22 18.57 2.80
C ALA A 124 3.43 19.00 1.55
N ASP A 125 3.49 18.22 0.48
CA ASP A 125 2.76 18.48 -0.76
C ASP A 125 1.25 18.47 -0.50
N LEU A 126 0.76 17.47 0.26
CA LEU A 126 -0.66 17.39 0.63
C LEU A 126 -1.09 18.61 1.43
N LEU A 127 -0.35 18.97 2.48
CA LEU A 127 -0.66 20.11 3.34
C LEU A 127 -0.60 21.44 2.58
N THR A 128 0.40 21.62 1.72
CA THR A 128 0.54 22.82 0.89
C THR A 128 -0.67 22.99 -0.02
N CYS A 129 -1.11 21.92 -0.65
CA CYS A 129 -2.29 21.94 -1.51
C CYS A 129 -3.58 22.25 -0.73
N ILE A 130 -3.79 21.61 0.43
CA ILE A 130 -4.96 21.84 1.29
C ILE A 130 -4.98 23.29 1.78
N ASN A 131 -3.85 23.81 2.26
CA ASN A 131 -3.76 25.18 2.78
C ASN A 131 -3.93 26.24 1.69
N ALA A 132 -3.46 25.95 0.47
CA ALA A 132 -3.68 26.80 -0.69
C ALA A 132 -5.09 26.67 -1.29
N GLN A 133 -5.89 25.72 -0.81
CA GLN A 133 -7.24 25.38 -1.32
C GLN A 133 -7.25 25.05 -2.83
N ASN A 134 -6.16 24.49 -3.34
CA ASN A 134 -6.00 24.12 -4.76
C ASN A 134 -6.53 22.70 -5.02
N TYR A 135 -7.79 22.46 -4.71
CA TYR A 135 -8.42 21.15 -4.92
C TYR A 135 -8.62 20.80 -6.40
N PRO A 136 -8.56 19.51 -6.77
CA PRO A 136 -8.31 18.35 -5.91
C PRO A 136 -6.84 18.20 -5.50
N CYS A 137 -6.60 17.91 -4.22
CA CYS A 137 -5.27 17.63 -3.70
C CYS A 137 -4.99 16.14 -3.80
N LYS A 138 -3.92 15.76 -4.52
CA LYS A 138 -3.60 14.37 -4.80
C LYS A 138 -2.13 14.07 -4.58
N ILE A 139 -1.86 13.04 -3.79
CA ILE A 139 -0.53 12.46 -3.63
C ILE A 139 -0.57 10.97 -3.96
N SER A 140 0.52 10.43 -4.49
CA SER A 140 0.61 9.02 -4.87
C SER A 140 2.01 8.45 -4.62
N LYS A 141 2.01 7.15 -4.36
CA LYS A 141 3.23 6.36 -4.15
C LYS A 141 3.23 5.16 -5.07
#